data_db3fe4f4ef0dee953263bad343899fe8
#
_entry.id   db3fe4f4ef0dee953263bad343899fe8
#
_cell.length_a   1.000
_cell.length_b   1.000
_cell.length_c   1.000
_cell.angle_alpha   90.00
_cell.angle_beta   90.00
_cell.angle_gamma   90.00
#
_symmetry.space_group_name_H-M   'P 1'
#
loop_
_entity.id
_entity.type
_entity.pdbx_description
1 polymer ?
#
loop_
_entity_poly.entity_id
_entity_poly.type
_entity_poly.pdbx_seq_one_letter_code
_entity_poly.pdbx_strand_id
1 'polypeptide(L)'
;MRVYTNDAPGLNLPQKMSNPANEKGLNLSKSRALLPGQNQAQSFRASSSQNQPQILNANKSKIKSESPKNRVNSVSLNAAKSSSFTSGSNLRQTAPSAADQDALLAEFKAFLNAHLPSNPSFHPCFDEALSYTLKSGGKHFRAMLVAGVVAAVRPERKEAAFHVALAFETMHSYSLIHDDLPAMDDSDLRRGQPSLHVKFDEVTAILAGDALNTHAFYQIARAPLDADTRIKCVEILSRNAGIYGMALGQAVDCYFENQKLGLEELKFLHIHKTARLIAASLQAGCVVAGLDETEAARIYDIGLDLGLAFQIADDIIDATQSAETAGKPTHNDGAKNSFTNLLGVEGAVQAKNELIAKIERELGSVHTGIRAIVTGLIGKHLR
;
A
#
# COMPACT_ATOMS: atom_id res chain seq x y z
N MET A 1 5.59 10.02 -23.86
CA MET A 1 4.81 10.29 -22.66
C MET A 1 3.33 10.09 -23.02
N ARG A 2 2.81 8.86 -22.91
CA ARG A 2 1.38 8.59 -23.09
C ARG A 2 0.71 8.83 -21.77
N VAL A 3 -0.17 9.82 -21.74
CA VAL A 3 -1.10 10.04 -20.64
C VAL A 3 -2.07 8.87 -20.67
N TYR A 4 -1.96 7.97 -19.69
CA TYR A 4 -2.97 6.94 -19.49
C TYR A 4 -4.22 7.61 -18.97
N THR A 5 -5.18 7.86 -19.88
CA THR A 5 -6.53 8.24 -19.53
C THR A 5 -7.20 7.10 -18.78
N ASN A 6 -8.03 7.45 -17.81
CA ASN A 6 -8.84 6.51 -16.99
C ASN A 6 -9.98 5.92 -17.84
N ASP A 7 -9.67 5.19 -18.89
CA ASP A 7 -10.68 4.48 -19.69
C ASP A 7 -10.85 3.07 -19.14
N ALA A 8 -11.57 2.98 -18.00
CA ALA A 8 -12.26 1.76 -17.66
C ALA A 8 -13.54 1.74 -18.52
N PRO A 9 -13.80 0.70 -19.32
CA PRO A 9 -15.00 0.64 -20.16
C PRO A 9 -16.23 0.50 -19.27
N GLY A 10 -17.08 1.54 -19.28
CA GLY A 10 -18.51 1.38 -19.07
C GLY A 10 -19.05 1.40 -17.64
N LEU A 11 -18.46 2.12 -16.70
CA LEU A 11 -19.16 2.48 -15.46
C LEU A 11 -19.99 3.73 -15.71
N ASN A 12 -21.30 3.57 -15.99
CA ASN A 12 -22.27 4.64 -15.83
C ASN A 12 -22.32 5.00 -14.35
N LEU A 13 -21.63 6.07 -13.97
CA LEU A 13 -21.77 6.63 -12.64
C LEU A 13 -23.22 7.08 -12.45
N PRO A 14 -23.91 6.69 -11.39
CA PRO A 14 -25.23 7.21 -11.10
C PRO A 14 -25.14 8.72 -10.95
N GLN A 15 -26.07 9.43 -11.62
CA GLN A 15 -26.22 10.88 -11.46
C GLN A 15 -26.35 11.19 -9.97
N LYS A 16 -25.69 12.29 -9.53
CA LYS A 16 -25.70 12.85 -8.19
C LYS A 16 -27.03 12.58 -7.47
N MET A 17 -27.04 11.62 -6.56
CA MET A 17 -28.10 11.49 -5.59
C MET A 17 -27.99 12.66 -4.63
N SER A 18 -28.97 13.54 -4.63
CA SER A 18 -29.14 14.58 -3.63
C SER A 18 -29.23 13.94 -2.25
N ASN A 19 -28.34 14.29 -1.36
CA ASN A 19 -28.29 13.82 0.01
C ASN A 19 -29.55 14.22 0.78
N PRO A 20 -30.41 13.28 1.25
CA PRO A 20 -31.63 13.63 1.99
C PRO A 20 -31.40 13.99 3.48
N ALA A 21 -30.16 14.08 3.93
CA ALA A 21 -29.85 14.26 5.36
C ALA A 21 -29.78 15.74 5.83
N ASN A 22 -30.06 16.74 5.00
CA ASN A 22 -29.88 18.16 5.36
C ASN A 22 -31.18 18.93 5.64
N GLU A 23 -32.30 18.26 5.86
CA GLU A 23 -33.55 18.93 6.30
C GLU A 23 -34.10 18.37 7.61
N LYS A 24 -33.28 18.33 8.67
CA LYS A 24 -33.79 18.36 10.03
C LYS A 24 -32.96 19.32 10.85
N GLY A 25 -33.46 20.56 10.94
CA GLY A 25 -32.96 21.57 11.84
C GLY A 25 -32.89 21.03 13.28
N LEU A 26 -31.70 20.82 13.80
CA LEU A 26 -31.48 20.52 15.21
C LEU A 26 -31.71 21.80 16.02
N ASN A 27 -32.85 21.85 16.71
CA ASN A 27 -33.21 22.85 17.70
C ASN A 27 -32.39 22.57 18.96
N LEU A 28 -31.24 23.24 19.11
CA LEU A 28 -30.43 23.21 20.34
C LEU A 28 -30.98 24.22 21.35
N SER A 29 -31.97 23.82 22.11
CA SER A 29 -32.31 24.53 23.34
C SER A 29 -32.51 23.56 24.50
N LYS A 30 -31.70 23.79 25.55
CA LYS A 30 -31.86 23.33 26.92
C LYS A 30 -31.40 21.91 27.30
N SER A 31 -30.20 21.82 27.90
CA SER A 31 -30.13 21.43 29.33
C SER A 31 -28.72 21.71 29.85
N ARG A 32 -28.58 22.82 30.55
CA ARG A 32 -27.43 23.16 31.38
C ARG A 32 -27.76 22.75 32.82
N ALA A 33 -27.15 21.68 33.29
CA ALA A 33 -27.15 21.39 34.75
C ALA A 33 -25.86 21.96 35.35
N LEU A 34 -26.04 22.85 36.30
CA LEU A 34 -25.03 23.51 37.13
C LEU A 34 -24.51 22.56 38.20
N LEU A 35 -23.22 22.50 38.42
CA LEU A 35 -22.59 22.22 39.70
C LEU A 35 -21.53 23.29 40.00
N PRO A 36 -21.34 23.72 41.26
CA PRO A 36 -20.70 24.97 41.63
C PRO A 36 -19.27 24.83 42.18
N GLY A 37 -18.49 25.90 41.97
CA GLY A 37 -17.42 26.33 42.88
C GLY A 37 -15.98 25.98 42.47
N GLN A 38 -15.18 26.90 42.02
CA GLN A 38 -14.39 27.85 42.81
C GLN A 38 -13.60 28.81 41.91
N ASN A 39 -13.66 30.08 42.25
CA ASN A 39 -12.93 31.20 41.71
C ASN A 39 -11.40 31.04 41.85
N GLN A 40 -10.64 31.40 40.83
CA GLN A 40 -9.55 32.38 40.99
C GLN A 40 -9.20 32.94 39.57
N ALA A 41 -9.62 34.18 39.41
CA ALA A 41 -9.19 35.02 38.31
C ALA A 41 -7.83 35.63 38.63
N GLN A 42 -6.83 35.41 37.80
CA GLN A 42 -5.66 36.27 37.70
C GLN A 42 -5.60 36.92 36.34
N SER A 43 -5.82 38.21 36.36
CA SER A 43 -5.68 39.15 35.27
C SER A 43 -4.22 39.29 34.85
N PHE A 44 -3.89 39.01 33.60
CA PHE A 44 -2.66 39.54 32.98
C PHE A 44 -3.03 40.65 31.99
N ARG A 45 -2.61 41.88 32.35
CA ARG A 45 -2.68 43.07 31.52
C ARG A 45 -1.76 42.94 30.34
N ALA A 46 -2.26 43.24 29.16
CA ALA A 46 -1.49 43.49 27.96
C ALA A 46 -0.66 44.76 28.11
N SER A 47 0.64 44.67 27.87
CA SER A 47 1.52 45.79 27.59
C SER A 47 1.97 45.72 26.14
N SER A 48 1.45 46.66 25.35
CA SER A 48 1.89 46.94 24.00
C SER A 48 3.29 47.54 23.99
N SER A 49 4.26 46.91 23.29
CA SER A 49 5.45 47.60 22.82
C SER A 49 5.63 47.32 21.34
N GLN A 50 5.49 48.37 20.58
CA GLN A 50 5.83 48.47 19.16
C GLN A 50 7.34 48.30 19.00
N ASN A 51 7.77 47.36 18.15
CA ASN A 51 9.09 47.41 17.51
C ASN A 51 8.96 46.96 16.07
N GLN A 52 9.02 47.94 15.18
CA GLN A 52 9.26 47.74 13.76
C GLN A 52 10.74 47.42 13.53
N PRO A 53 11.11 46.46 12.66
CA PRO A 53 12.48 46.37 12.18
C PRO A 53 12.70 47.33 10.99
N GLN A 54 13.72 48.14 11.12
CA GLN A 54 14.27 49.03 10.12
C GLN A 54 14.82 48.24 8.92
N ILE A 55 14.43 48.73 7.73
CA ILE A 55 15.00 48.29 6.44
C ILE A 55 16.36 48.95 6.28
N LEU A 56 17.45 48.17 6.30
CA LEU A 56 18.79 48.58 5.93
C LEU A 56 18.95 48.45 4.40
N ASN A 57 18.95 49.60 3.73
CA ASN A 57 19.44 49.77 2.35
C ASN A 57 20.97 49.73 2.38
N ALA A 58 21.57 48.77 1.67
CA ALA A 58 23.01 48.84 1.37
C ALA A 58 23.34 48.31 -0.02
N ASN A 59 23.81 49.26 -0.81
CA ASN A 59 24.79 49.15 -1.91
C ASN A 59 24.50 48.35 -3.17
N LYS A 60 24.12 49.10 -4.17
CA LYS A 60 24.43 48.85 -5.59
C LYS A 60 25.93 48.96 -5.83
N SER A 61 26.61 47.87 -6.10
CA SER A 61 27.89 47.89 -6.80
C SER A 61 27.73 47.27 -8.19
N LYS A 62 28.18 48.07 -9.17
CA LYS A 62 28.23 47.77 -10.60
C LYS A 62 29.11 46.52 -10.85
N ILE A 63 28.53 45.50 -11.47
CA ILE A 63 29.30 44.45 -12.14
C ILE A 63 29.11 44.60 -13.63
N LYS A 64 30.22 44.88 -14.33
CA LYS A 64 30.35 45.00 -15.75
C LYS A 64 30.04 43.68 -16.44
N SER A 65 29.25 43.75 -17.50
CA SER A 65 29.00 42.68 -18.46
C SER A 65 30.26 42.37 -19.26
N GLU A 66 30.86 41.18 -19.06
CA GLU A 66 31.73 40.58 -20.07
C GLU A 66 31.11 39.22 -20.45
N SER A 67 30.75 39.14 -21.71
CA SER A 67 30.26 37.94 -22.38
C SER A 67 31.46 37.00 -22.69
N PRO A 68 31.47 35.73 -22.30
CA PRO A 68 32.43 34.78 -22.81
C PRO A 68 31.96 34.26 -24.17
N LYS A 69 32.81 34.39 -25.16
CA LYS A 69 32.70 33.83 -26.50
C LYS A 69 32.56 32.32 -26.46
N ASN A 70 31.54 31.80 -27.12
CA ASN A 70 31.34 30.39 -27.44
C ASN A 70 32.62 29.78 -28.07
N ARG A 71 33.20 28.79 -27.39
CA ARG A 71 34.03 27.75 -27.99
C ARG A 71 33.21 26.47 -27.99
N VAL A 72 32.63 26.15 -29.12
CA VAL A 72 32.00 24.87 -29.40
C VAL A 72 33.14 23.87 -29.56
N ASN A 73 33.41 23.07 -28.50
CA ASN A 73 34.18 21.85 -28.66
C ASN A 73 33.18 20.74 -29.02
N SER A 74 33.24 20.32 -30.28
CA SER A 74 32.61 19.11 -30.80
C SER A 74 33.19 17.89 -30.08
N VAL A 75 32.49 17.41 -29.06
CA VAL A 75 32.72 16.06 -28.51
C VAL A 75 31.99 15.09 -29.44
N SER A 76 32.77 14.33 -30.21
CA SER A 76 32.26 13.22 -31.00
C SER A 76 31.56 12.22 -30.09
N LEU A 77 30.24 12.06 -30.32
CA LEU A 77 29.47 10.95 -29.77
C LEU A 77 30.03 9.64 -30.35
N ASN A 78 30.87 8.98 -29.61
CA ASN A 78 31.14 7.57 -29.87
C ASN A 78 29.82 6.81 -29.62
N ALA A 79 29.23 6.35 -30.71
CA ALA A 79 28.12 5.41 -30.70
C ALA A 79 28.51 4.20 -29.84
N ALA A 80 27.95 4.07 -28.68
CA ALA A 80 28.02 2.87 -27.88
C ALA A 80 27.38 1.76 -28.71
N LYS A 81 28.22 0.82 -29.13
CA LYS A 81 27.84 -0.40 -29.82
C LYS A 81 26.75 -1.08 -28.97
N SER A 82 25.58 -1.27 -29.58
CA SER A 82 24.58 -2.19 -29.09
C SER A 82 25.24 -3.55 -28.91
N SER A 83 25.55 -3.92 -27.69
CA SER A 83 25.96 -5.29 -27.37
C SER A 83 24.72 -6.16 -27.58
N SER A 84 24.70 -6.84 -28.71
CA SER A 84 23.84 -7.97 -28.97
C SER A 84 23.97 -8.92 -27.76
N PHE A 85 22.89 -9.10 -27.04
CA PHE A 85 22.76 -10.08 -25.98
C PHE A 85 22.94 -11.47 -26.64
N THR A 86 24.13 -12.01 -26.58
CA THR A 86 24.37 -13.42 -26.89
C THR A 86 23.66 -14.23 -25.79
N SER A 87 22.65 -14.98 -26.22
CA SER A 87 22.02 -16.04 -25.43
C SER A 87 23.09 -17.11 -25.10
N GLY A 88 23.75 -16.90 -23.98
CA GLY A 88 24.78 -17.79 -23.45
C GLY A 88 24.39 -18.35 -22.12
N SER A 89 24.25 -19.64 -22.07
CA SER A 89 23.99 -20.56 -20.98
C SER A 89 22.51 -20.86 -20.70
N ASN A 90 22.06 -21.99 -21.29
CA ASN A 90 20.90 -22.79 -20.84
C ASN A 90 21.12 -23.33 -19.41
N LEU A 91 21.13 -22.48 -18.39
CA LEU A 91 20.74 -22.88 -17.08
C LEU A 91 19.22 -23.07 -17.16
N ARG A 92 18.75 -24.30 -17.28
CA ARG A 92 17.38 -24.68 -16.96
C ARG A 92 17.17 -24.27 -15.51
N GLN A 93 16.71 -23.04 -15.29
CA GLN A 93 16.24 -22.63 -13.98
C GLN A 93 15.02 -23.49 -13.69
N THR A 94 15.18 -24.48 -12.82
CA THR A 94 14.07 -25.24 -12.28
C THR A 94 13.15 -24.24 -11.57
N ALA A 95 11.86 -24.38 -11.81
CA ALA A 95 10.88 -23.51 -11.13
C ALA A 95 11.09 -23.60 -9.61
N PRO A 96 11.08 -22.46 -8.87
CA PRO A 96 11.30 -22.47 -7.44
C PRO A 96 10.28 -23.38 -6.72
N SER A 97 10.77 -24.23 -5.86
CA SER A 97 9.97 -25.16 -5.08
C SER A 97 9.27 -24.43 -3.89
N ALA A 98 8.36 -25.08 -3.21
CA ALA A 98 7.76 -24.56 -1.97
C ALA A 98 8.84 -24.32 -0.90
N ALA A 99 9.85 -25.17 -0.79
CA ALA A 99 10.97 -25.01 0.14
C ALA A 99 11.79 -23.74 -0.19
N ASP A 100 12.01 -23.43 -1.47
CA ASP A 100 12.70 -22.19 -1.88
C ASP A 100 11.88 -20.94 -1.51
N GLN A 101 10.55 -21.00 -1.61
CA GLN A 101 9.67 -19.92 -1.20
C GLN A 101 9.66 -19.71 0.32
N ASP A 102 9.69 -20.77 1.10
CA ASP A 102 9.78 -20.70 2.57
C ASP A 102 11.16 -20.17 3.02
N ALA A 103 12.24 -20.56 2.34
CA ALA A 103 13.58 -20.02 2.59
C ALA A 103 13.62 -18.50 2.25
N LEU A 104 13.07 -18.08 1.11
CA LEU A 104 12.99 -16.68 0.73
C LEU A 104 12.18 -15.86 1.75
N LEU A 105 11.08 -16.41 2.25
CA LEU A 105 10.28 -15.77 3.30
C LEU A 105 11.08 -15.62 4.61
N ALA A 106 11.85 -16.62 4.99
CA ALA A 106 12.71 -16.55 6.18
C ALA A 106 13.78 -15.46 6.03
N GLU A 107 14.44 -15.40 4.86
CA GLU A 107 15.40 -14.34 4.56
C GLU A 107 14.76 -12.95 4.57
N PHE A 108 13.59 -12.80 3.98
CA PHE A 108 12.86 -11.53 4.02
C PHE A 108 12.50 -11.12 5.46
N LYS A 109 12.03 -12.05 6.30
CA LYS A 109 11.73 -11.77 7.71
C LYS A 109 12.98 -11.32 8.49
N ALA A 110 14.12 -11.93 8.23
CA ALA A 110 15.40 -11.50 8.82
C ALA A 110 15.75 -10.07 8.37
N PHE A 111 15.60 -9.79 7.07
CA PHE A 111 15.82 -8.44 6.51
C PHE A 111 14.86 -7.42 7.12
N LEU A 112 13.56 -7.71 7.19
CA LEU A 112 12.55 -6.84 7.82
C LEU A 112 12.95 -6.51 9.26
N ASN A 113 13.31 -7.51 10.08
CA ASN A 113 13.70 -7.30 11.46
C ASN A 113 14.97 -6.45 11.61
N ALA A 114 15.89 -6.53 10.66
CA ALA A 114 17.12 -5.71 10.66
C ALA A 114 16.86 -4.26 10.17
N HIS A 115 15.74 -4.00 9.48
CA HIS A 115 15.41 -2.72 8.86
C HIS A 115 14.10 -2.12 9.37
N LEU A 116 13.70 -2.49 10.58
CA LEU A 116 12.51 -1.90 11.23
C LEU A 116 12.69 -0.39 11.38
N PRO A 117 11.65 0.42 11.12
CA PRO A 117 11.71 1.84 11.37
C PRO A 117 11.93 2.11 12.86
N SER A 118 12.90 2.94 13.18
CA SER A 118 13.25 3.36 14.53
C SER A 118 13.79 4.77 14.49
N ASN A 119 13.33 5.60 15.42
CA ASN A 119 13.82 6.95 15.63
C ASN A 119 13.67 7.34 17.10
N PRO A 120 14.58 6.88 17.97
CA PRO A 120 14.53 7.16 19.40
C PRO A 120 14.44 8.66 19.69
N SER A 121 13.51 9.03 20.56
CA SER A 121 13.27 10.40 20.96
C SER A 121 12.83 10.45 22.43
N PHE A 122 12.51 11.64 22.96
CA PHE A 122 11.95 11.76 24.31
C PHE A 122 10.46 11.35 24.41
N HIS A 123 9.79 11.03 23.27
CA HIS A 123 8.43 10.50 23.29
C HIS A 123 8.44 9.07 23.84
N PRO A 124 7.60 8.74 24.84
CA PRO A 124 7.77 7.50 25.61
C PRO A 124 7.51 6.22 24.81
N CYS A 125 6.68 6.25 23.75
CA CYS A 125 6.26 5.05 23.05
C CYS A 125 6.27 5.14 21.51
N PHE A 126 6.52 6.30 20.90
CA PHE A 126 6.40 6.48 19.46
C PHE A 126 7.38 5.60 18.65
N ASP A 127 8.61 5.43 19.14
CA ASP A 127 9.59 4.56 18.52
C ASP A 127 9.12 3.09 18.49
N GLU A 128 8.55 2.60 19.59
CA GLU A 128 7.94 1.26 19.66
C GLU A 128 6.75 1.14 18.69
N ALA A 129 5.89 2.16 18.65
CA ALA A 129 4.71 2.20 17.80
C ALA A 129 5.05 2.05 16.31
N LEU A 130 6.13 2.70 15.82
CA LEU A 130 6.57 2.62 14.43
C LEU A 130 6.87 1.19 13.95
N SER A 131 7.34 0.33 14.83
CA SER A 131 7.70 -1.05 14.47
C SER A 131 6.68 -2.11 14.90
N TYR A 132 5.70 -1.76 15.73
CA TYR A 132 4.80 -2.68 16.39
C TYR A 132 4.01 -3.57 15.39
N THR A 133 3.31 -2.95 14.44
CA THR A 133 2.49 -3.67 13.45
C THR A 133 3.34 -4.49 12.48
N LEU A 134 4.53 -4.01 12.10
CA LEU A 134 5.48 -4.75 11.27
C LEU A 134 6.01 -6.01 11.99
N LYS A 135 6.24 -5.93 13.30
CA LYS A 135 6.68 -7.06 14.15
C LYS A 135 5.57 -8.07 14.42
N SER A 136 4.30 -7.69 14.35
CA SER A 136 3.17 -8.57 14.67
C SER A 136 3.02 -9.76 13.71
N GLY A 137 3.91 -9.89 12.73
CA GLY A 137 3.94 -10.99 11.78
C GLY A 137 2.96 -10.81 10.61
N GLY A 138 2.52 -11.91 10.04
CA GLY A 138 1.62 -11.94 8.89
C GLY A 138 2.11 -12.87 7.78
N LYS A 139 1.29 -12.99 6.72
CA LYS A 139 1.58 -13.82 5.54
C LYS A 139 2.71 -13.23 4.68
N HIS A 140 3.04 -11.95 4.83
CA HIS A 140 3.97 -11.18 3.99
C HIS A 140 3.73 -11.36 2.49
N PHE A 141 2.46 -11.48 2.11
CA PHE A 141 2.05 -11.86 0.76
C PHE A 141 2.58 -10.86 -0.29
N ARG A 142 2.47 -9.55 -0.01
CA ARG A 142 2.94 -8.49 -0.90
C ARG A 142 4.46 -8.51 -1.07
N ALA A 143 5.18 -8.68 0.03
CA ALA A 143 6.64 -8.81 -0.01
C ALA A 143 7.08 -10.03 -0.82
N MET A 144 6.40 -11.16 -0.64
CA MET A 144 6.72 -12.39 -1.37
C MET A 144 6.43 -12.29 -2.87
N LEU A 145 5.47 -11.47 -3.29
CA LEU A 145 5.24 -11.17 -4.71
C LEU A 145 6.40 -10.37 -5.29
N VAL A 146 6.86 -9.30 -4.60
CA VAL A 146 8.02 -8.51 -5.05
C VAL A 146 9.28 -9.37 -5.08
N ALA A 147 9.64 -9.96 -3.94
CA ALA A 147 10.89 -10.69 -3.76
C ALA A 147 10.93 -11.98 -4.60
N GLY A 148 9.81 -12.68 -4.70
CA GLY A 148 9.70 -13.92 -5.47
C GLY A 148 9.90 -13.72 -6.95
N VAL A 149 9.29 -12.69 -7.55
CA VAL A 149 9.51 -12.33 -8.96
C VAL A 149 10.98 -12.06 -9.22
N VAL A 150 11.63 -11.27 -8.37
CA VAL A 150 13.05 -10.93 -8.55
C VAL A 150 13.94 -12.14 -8.32
N ALA A 151 13.69 -12.95 -7.30
CA ALA A 151 14.46 -14.17 -7.04
C ALA A 151 14.38 -15.17 -8.21
N ALA A 152 13.22 -15.23 -8.88
CA ALA A 152 13.02 -16.13 -10.01
C ALA A 152 13.61 -15.63 -11.33
N VAL A 153 13.73 -14.30 -11.52
CA VAL A 153 14.16 -13.70 -12.82
C VAL A 153 15.56 -13.10 -12.73
N ARG A 154 15.89 -12.46 -11.62
CA ARG A 154 17.13 -11.71 -11.38
C ARG A 154 17.62 -11.88 -9.94
N PRO A 155 18.03 -13.08 -9.53
CA PRO A 155 18.39 -13.40 -8.14
C PRO A 155 19.51 -12.50 -7.58
N GLU A 156 20.38 -11.96 -8.43
CA GLU A 156 21.45 -11.01 -8.03
C GLU A 156 20.91 -9.66 -7.53
N ARG A 157 19.64 -9.33 -7.80
CA ARG A 157 18.94 -8.13 -7.30
C ARG A 157 18.10 -8.39 -6.05
N LYS A 158 18.25 -9.54 -5.40
CA LYS A 158 17.42 -9.94 -4.25
C LYS A 158 17.47 -8.93 -3.11
N GLU A 159 18.62 -8.37 -2.77
CA GLU A 159 18.75 -7.35 -1.73
C GLU A 159 17.95 -6.09 -2.08
N ALA A 160 18.06 -5.61 -3.31
CA ALA A 160 17.28 -4.47 -3.79
C ALA A 160 15.76 -4.77 -3.76
N ALA A 161 15.37 -6.00 -4.09
CA ALA A 161 13.99 -6.44 -4.00
C ALA A 161 13.47 -6.42 -2.56
N PHE A 162 14.29 -6.77 -1.56
CA PHE A 162 13.88 -6.73 -0.17
C PHE A 162 13.60 -5.31 0.33
N HIS A 163 14.34 -4.30 -0.12
CA HIS A 163 14.02 -2.90 0.18
C HIS A 163 12.65 -2.49 -0.38
N VAL A 164 12.36 -2.85 -1.64
CA VAL A 164 11.06 -2.56 -2.26
C VAL A 164 9.96 -3.39 -1.59
N ALA A 165 10.18 -4.67 -1.32
CA ALA A 165 9.24 -5.54 -0.61
C ALA A 165 8.88 -5.00 0.78
N LEU A 166 9.88 -4.50 1.52
CA LEU A 166 9.67 -3.87 2.83
C LEU A 166 8.82 -2.60 2.71
N ALA A 167 9.02 -1.80 1.66
CA ALA A 167 8.19 -0.62 1.41
C ALA A 167 6.71 -0.98 1.20
N PHE A 168 6.43 -2.05 0.47
CA PHE A 168 5.05 -2.54 0.29
C PHE A 168 4.43 -3.08 1.59
N GLU A 169 5.21 -3.77 2.43
CA GLU A 169 4.75 -4.21 3.76
C GLU A 169 4.56 -3.03 4.72
N THR A 170 5.43 -2.02 4.66
CA THR A 170 5.30 -0.79 5.45
C THR A 170 4.03 -0.02 5.06
N MET A 171 3.78 0.12 3.75
CA MET A 171 2.54 0.72 3.22
C MET A 171 1.30 -0.06 3.66
N HIS A 172 1.35 -1.39 3.61
CA HIS A 172 0.25 -2.23 4.10
C HIS A 172 0.07 -2.13 5.62
N SER A 173 1.17 -2.04 6.39
CA SER A 173 1.09 -1.90 7.85
C SER A 173 0.45 -0.58 8.26
N TYR A 174 0.80 0.53 7.58
CA TYR A 174 0.12 1.81 7.76
C TYR A 174 -1.39 1.68 7.54
N SER A 175 -1.81 1.02 6.44
CA SER A 175 -3.23 0.89 6.13
C SER A 175 -3.99 0.09 7.18
N LEU A 176 -3.36 -0.95 7.76
CA LEU A 176 -3.96 -1.71 8.86
C LEU A 176 -4.08 -0.90 10.14
N ILE A 177 -3.09 -0.07 10.47
CA ILE A 177 -3.13 0.80 11.66
C ILE A 177 -4.30 1.77 11.58
N HIS A 178 -4.49 2.39 10.41
CA HIS A 178 -5.59 3.34 10.23
C HIS A 178 -6.95 2.64 10.11
N ASP A 179 -7.00 1.47 9.48
CA ASP A 179 -8.21 0.65 9.35
C ASP A 179 -8.76 0.22 10.73
N ASP A 180 -7.86 -0.07 11.68
CA ASP A 180 -8.22 -0.46 13.05
C ASP A 180 -8.76 0.68 13.92
N LEU A 181 -8.60 1.96 13.54
CA LEU A 181 -9.01 3.12 14.36
C LEU A 181 -10.52 3.13 14.62
N PRO A 182 -10.98 3.73 15.76
CA PRO A 182 -12.40 3.87 16.08
C PRO A 182 -13.22 4.61 15.03
N ALA A 183 -12.57 5.44 14.20
CA ALA A 183 -13.22 6.15 13.10
C ALA A 183 -13.44 5.28 11.85
N MET A 184 -12.93 4.04 11.82
CA MET A 184 -13.03 3.08 10.73
C MET A 184 -13.61 1.74 11.25
N ASP A 185 -12.81 0.68 11.35
CA ASP A 185 -13.31 -0.66 11.76
C ASP A 185 -13.47 -0.82 13.29
N ASP A 186 -12.97 0.12 14.11
CA ASP A 186 -12.97 0.08 15.59
C ASP A 186 -12.50 -1.29 16.13
N SER A 187 -11.38 -1.76 15.61
CA SER A 187 -10.91 -3.13 15.86
C SER A 187 -9.93 -3.17 17.03
N ASP A 188 -10.30 -3.86 18.11
CA ASP A 188 -9.44 -4.02 19.28
C ASP A 188 -8.21 -4.88 19.02
N LEU A 189 -8.28 -5.82 18.08
CA LEU A 189 -7.26 -6.81 17.82
C LEU A 189 -6.84 -6.85 16.34
N ARG A 190 -5.52 -6.97 16.13
CA ARG A 190 -4.93 -7.27 14.81
C ARG A 190 -3.92 -8.39 14.93
N ARG A 191 -4.15 -9.49 14.20
CA ARG A 191 -3.29 -10.69 14.23
C ARG A 191 -3.10 -11.29 15.64
N GLY A 192 -4.16 -11.27 16.44
CA GLY A 192 -4.16 -11.77 17.81
C GLY A 192 -3.43 -10.89 18.84
N GLN A 193 -3.00 -9.71 18.45
CA GLN A 193 -2.40 -8.70 19.32
C GLN A 193 -3.32 -7.48 19.40
N PRO A 194 -3.28 -6.68 20.48
CA PRO A 194 -3.98 -5.40 20.52
C PRO A 194 -3.65 -4.54 19.31
N SER A 195 -4.64 -3.88 18.71
CA SER A 195 -4.41 -2.88 17.67
C SER A 195 -3.60 -1.70 18.21
N LEU A 196 -3.02 -0.90 17.34
CA LEU A 196 -2.06 0.13 17.79
C LEU A 196 -2.72 1.17 18.70
N HIS A 197 -3.97 1.58 18.39
CA HIS A 197 -4.70 2.57 19.18
C HIS A 197 -5.10 2.03 20.56
N VAL A 198 -5.36 0.72 20.67
CA VAL A 198 -5.66 0.07 21.97
C VAL A 198 -4.38 -0.10 22.80
N LYS A 199 -3.26 -0.44 22.16
CA LYS A 199 -1.99 -0.63 22.88
C LYS A 199 -1.39 0.66 23.39
N PHE A 200 -1.52 1.74 22.64
CA PHE A 200 -0.96 3.05 22.99
C PHE A 200 -2.07 4.08 23.14
N ASP A 201 -2.47 4.76 22.08
CA ASP A 201 -3.59 5.71 21.99
C ASP A 201 -3.87 6.03 20.51
N GLU A 202 -5.01 6.70 20.23
CA GLU A 202 -5.41 7.05 18.87
C GLU A 202 -4.44 8.03 18.20
N VAL A 203 -3.94 9.03 18.92
CA VAL A 203 -2.99 10.02 18.36
C VAL A 203 -1.71 9.35 17.93
N THR A 204 -1.17 8.47 18.78
CA THR A 204 0.03 7.66 18.46
C THR A 204 -0.21 6.77 17.24
N ALA A 205 -1.39 6.14 17.14
CA ALA A 205 -1.75 5.28 16.01
C ALA A 205 -1.86 6.08 14.71
N ILE A 206 -2.54 7.23 14.71
CA ILE A 206 -2.65 8.10 13.54
C ILE A 206 -1.27 8.54 13.07
N LEU A 207 -0.44 9.08 13.97
CA LEU A 207 0.88 9.59 13.61
C LEU A 207 1.86 8.49 13.19
N ALA A 208 1.79 7.30 13.79
CA ALA A 208 2.59 6.16 13.37
C ALA A 208 2.18 5.70 11.96
N GLY A 209 0.89 5.66 11.65
CA GLY A 209 0.39 5.37 10.30
C GLY A 209 0.89 6.38 9.27
N ASP A 210 0.77 7.69 9.54
CA ASP A 210 1.25 8.76 8.67
C ASP A 210 2.77 8.66 8.42
N ALA A 211 3.53 8.40 9.49
CA ALA A 211 4.97 8.22 9.40
C ALA A 211 5.34 7.00 8.54
N LEU A 212 4.67 5.87 8.72
CA LEU A 212 4.91 4.66 7.93
C LEU A 212 4.52 4.82 6.46
N ASN A 213 3.40 5.51 6.17
CA ASN A 213 3.01 5.84 4.81
C ASN A 213 4.16 6.59 4.08
N THR A 214 4.66 7.66 4.70
CA THR A 214 5.77 8.43 4.13
C THR A 214 7.08 7.63 4.08
N HIS A 215 7.35 6.81 5.12
CA HIS A 215 8.55 5.99 5.22
C HIS A 215 8.63 4.92 4.12
N ALA A 216 7.52 4.40 3.63
CA ALA A 216 7.50 3.46 2.53
C ALA A 216 8.16 4.03 1.26
N PHE A 217 7.93 5.29 0.94
CA PHE A 217 8.58 5.97 -0.19
C PHE A 217 10.06 6.23 0.07
N TYR A 218 10.43 6.56 1.32
CA TYR A 218 11.84 6.70 1.71
C TYR A 218 12.61 5.38 1.53
N GLN A 219 12.01 4.23 1.88
CA GLN A 219 12.64 2.91 1.70
C GLN A 219 12.93 2.63 0.22
N ILE A 220 11.99 2.92 -0.70
CA ILE A 220 12.23 2.79 -2.15
C ILE A 220 13.33 3.75 -2.62
N ALA A 221 13.29 5.01 -2.17
CA ALA A 221 14.29 6.00 -2.53
C ALA A 221 15.72 5.62 -2.11
N ARG A 222 15.85 4.79 -1.05
CA ARG A 222 17.12 4.28 -0.52
C ARG A 222 17.51 2.90 -1.04
N ALA A 223 16.63 2.23 -1.80
CA ALA A 223 16.94 0.92 -2.37
C ALA A 223 18.20 0.99 -3.27
N PRO A 224 19.06 -0.04 -3.26
CA PRO A 224 20.27 -0.10 -4.10
C PRO A 224 19.91 -0.40 -5.56
N LEU A 225 19.20 0.53 -6.20
CA LEU A 225 18.70 0.53 -7.57
C LEU A 225 19.10 1.83 -8.26
N ASP A 226 19.10 1.85 -9.58
CA ASP A 226 19.25 3.07 -10.36
C ASP A 226 18.04 4.02 -10.14
N ALA A 227 18.22 5.30 -10.45
CA ALA A 227 17.23 6.33 -10.18
C ALA A 227 15.90 6.09 -10.92
N ASP A 228 15.97 5.62 -12.17
CA ASP A 228 14.78 5.39 -13.00
C ASP A 228 13.95 4.22 -12.43
N THR A 229 14.60 3.14 -12.03
CA THR A 229 13.95 1.99 -11.38
C THR A 229 13.29 2.41 -10.06
N ARG A 230 13.98 3.21 -9.22
CA ARG A 230 13.41 3.72 -7.97
C ARG A 230 12.19 4.59 -8.20
N ILE A 231 12.26 5.52 -9.17
CA ILE A 231 11.13 6.41 -9.49
C ILE A 231 9.93 5.64 -10.03
N LYS A 232 10.14 4.62 -10.87
CA LYS A 232 9.06 3.71 -11.32
C LYS A 232 8.41 2.97 -10.15
N CYS A 233 9.19 2.46 -9.20
CA CYS A 233 8.64 1.81 -8.01
C CYS A 233 7.86 2.78 -7.10
N VAL A 234 8.32 4.04 -6.96
CA VAL A 234 7.59 5.10 -6.25
C VAL A 234 6.26 5.39 -6.95
N GLU A 235 6.26 5.54 -8.28
CA GLU A 235 5.03 5.77 -9.07
C GLU A 235 4.04 4.61 -8.91
N ILE A 236 4.50 3.36 -9.02
CA ILE A 236 3.68 2.17 -8.85
C ILE A 236 3.06 2.15 -7.45
N LEU A 237 3.84 2.35 -6.39
CA LEU A 237 3.35 2.32 -5.01
C LEU A 237 2.37 3.46 -4.76
N SER A 238 2.72 4.71 -5.12
CA SER A 238 1.88 5.89 -4.87
C SER A 238 0.54 5.83 -5.59
N ARG A 239 0.54 5.38 -6.86
CA ARG A 239 -0.68 5.24 -7.65
C ARG A 239 -1.64 4.20 -7.05
N ASN A 240 -1.11 3.08 -6.58
CA ASN A 240 -1.92 1.95 -6.12
C ASN A 240 -2.27 2.00 -4.63
N ALA A 241 -1.52 2.75 -3.82
CA ALA A 241 -1.87 3.00 -2.42
C ALA A 241 -2.72 4.26 -2.21
N GLY A 242 -2.56 5.28 -3.08
CA GLY A 242 -3.17 6.60 -2.96
C GLY A 242 -4.58 6.73 -3.53
N ILE A 243 -4.83 7.92 -4.12
CA ILE A 243 -6.15 8.36 -4.61
C ILE A 243 -6.74 7.50 -5.75
N TYR A 244 -5.92 6.73 -6.46
CA TYR A 244 -6.36 5.81 -7.51
C TYR A 244 -6.42 4.35 -7.06
N GLY A 245 -6.13 4.06 -5.79
CA GLY A 245 -6.00 2.70 -5.27
C GLY A 245 -6.59 2.52 -3.88
N MET A 246 -5.76 2.03 -2.96
CA MET A 246 -6.18 1.56 -1.62
C MET A 246 -6.94 2.62 -0.82
N ALA A 247 -6.49 3.89 -0.81
CA ALA A 247 -7.17 4.96 -0.09
C ALA A 247 -8.58 5.23 -0.65
N LEU A 248 -8.78 5.18 -1.99
CA LEU A 248 -10.11 5.27 -2.60
C LEU A 248 -10.99 4.07 -2.21
N GLY A 249 -10.41 2.85 -2.24
CA GLY A 249 -11.13 1.64 -1.83
C GLY A 249 -11.60 1.73 -0.38
N GLN A 250 -10.74 2.19 0.52
CA GLN A 250 -11.09 2.42 1.93
C GLN A 250 -12.20 3.48 2.10
N ALA A 251 -12.12 4.59 1.36
CA ALA A 251 -13.16 5.62 1.41
C ALA A 251 -14.53 5.11 0.94
N VAL A 252 -14.55 4.23 -0.08
CA VAL A 252 -15.78 3.56 -0.53
C VAL A 252 -16.28 2.58 0.52
N ASP A 253 -15.40 1.80 1.12
CA ASP A 253 -15.75 0.82 2.15
C ASP A 253 -16.42 1.48 3.35
N CYS A 254 -15.78 2.48 3.96
CA CYS A 254 -16.32 3.22 5.10
C CYS A 254 -17.65 3.94 4.75
N TYR A 255 -17.76 4.54 3.54
CA TYR A 255 -18.97 5.28 3.18
C TYR A 255 -20.19 4.36 2.97
N PHE A 256 -19.96 3.16 2.40
CA PHE A 256 -21.02 2.19 2.09
C PHE A 256 -21.12 1.05 3.10
N GLU A 257 -20.48 1.15 4.27
CA GLU A 257 -20.48 0.10 5.30
C GLU A 257 -21.90 -0.41 5.65
N ASN A 258 -22.86 0.52 5.77
CA ASN A 258 -24.25 0.22 6.12
C ASN A 258 -25.20 0.19 4.90
N GLN A 259 -24.67 0.07 3.68
CA GLN A 259 -25.44 0.04 2.45
C GLN A 259 -25.02 -1.18 1.63
N LYS A 260 -26.00 -1.92 1.07
CA LYS A 260 -25.70 -3.08 0.24
C LYS A 260 -25.23 -2.64 -1.15
N LEU A 261 -24.04 -3.06 -1.53
CA LEU A 261 -23.47 -2.88 -2.86
C LEU A 261 -23.90 -4.00 -3.80
N GLY A 262 -24.09 -3.67 -5.08
CA GLY A 262 -24.20 -4.66 -6.14
C GLY A 262 -22.85 -5.29 -6.49
N LEU A 263 -22.88 -6.35 -7.32
CA LEU A 263 -21.68 -7.14 -7.62
C LEU A 263 -20.54 -6.30 -8.24
N GLU A 264 -20.83 -5.41 -9.16
CA GLU A 264 -19.82 -4.58 -9.82
C GLU A 264 -19.27 -3.50 -8.89
N GLU A 265 -20.09 -2.94 -8.00
CA GLU A 265 -19.66 -2.00 -6.96
C GLU A 265 -18.80 -2.70 -5.91
N LEU A 266 -19.16 -3.91 -5.50
CA LEU A 266 -18.37 -4.74 -4.60
C LEU A 266 -17.01 -5.11 -5.22
N LYS A 267 -16.98 -5.51 -6.50
CA LYS A 267 -15.73 -5.73 -7.23
C LYS A 267 -14.87 -4.47 -7.27
N PHE A 268 -15.46 -3.31 -7.56
CA PHE A 268 -14.77 -2.03 -7.56
C PHE A 268 -14.11 -1.76 -6.21
N LEU A 269 -14.85 -1.91 -5.12
CA LEU A 269 -14.35 -1.74 -3.75
C LEU A 269 -13.13 -2.63 -3.50
N HIS A 270 -13.27 -3.93 -3.71
CA HIS A 270 -12.20 -4.89 -3.40
C HIS A 270 -11.00 -4.78 -4.34
N ILE A 271 -11.21 -4.42 -5.60
CA ILE A 271 -10.12 -4.11 -6.52
C ILE A 271 -9.31 -2.94 -5.98
N HIS A 272 -9.95 -1.86 -5.52
CA HIS A 272 -9.24 -0.68 -5.04
C HIS A 272 -8.66 -0.91 -3.63
N LYS A 273 -9.43 -1.38 -2.67
CA LYS A 273 -8.97 -1.58 -1.28
C LYS A 273 -7.85 -2.60 -1.19
N THR A 274 -7.94 -3.71 -1.94
CA THR A 274 -7.05 -4.86 -1.75
C THR A 274 -6.22 -5.21 -2.99
N ALA A 275 -6.86 -5.39 -4.15
CA ALA A 275 -6.22 -6.01 -5.31
C ALA A 275 -5.15 -5.13 -5.94
N ARG A 276 -5.34 -3.82 -6.01
CA ARG A 276 -4.37 -2.89 -6.63
C ARG A 276 -3.01 -2.92 -5.96
N LEU A 277 -2.94 -2.98 -4.63
CA LEU A 277 -1.64 -3.06 -3.94
C LEU A 277 -0.96 -4.43 -4.14
N ILE A 278 -1.74 -5.50 -4.28
CA ILE A 278 -1.24 -6.84 -4.63
C ILE A 278 -0.68 -6.85 -6.06
N ALA A 279 -1.42 -6.32 -7.02
CA ALA A 279 -0.99 -6.18 -8.41
C ALA A 279 0.27 -5.30 -8.54
N ALA A 280 0.31 -4.20 -7.81
CA ALA A 280 1.45 -3.30 -7.74
C ALA A 280 2.71 -3.98 -7.19
N SER A 281 2.55 -4.92 -6.23
CA SER A 281 3.67 -5.71 -5.71
C SER A 281 4.31 -6.59 -6.80
N LEU A 282 3.50 -7.27 -7.61
CA LEU A 282 3.97 -8.04 -8.75
C LEU A 282 4.64 -7.14 -9.79
N GLN A 283 4.01 -6.02 -10.14
CA GLN A 283 4.55 -5.06 -11.11
C GLN A 283 5.89 -4.47 -10.66
N ALA A 284 6.01 -4.10 -9.37
CA ALA A 284 7.26 -3.59 -8.81
C ALA A 284 8.35 -4.65 -8.86
N GLY A 285 8.03 -5.92 -8.57
CA GLY A 285 8.95 -7.03 -8.75
C GLY A 285 9.47 -7.15 -10.19
N CYS A 286 8.58 -7.00 -11.18
CA CYS A 286 8.95 -7.02 -12.60
C CYS A 286 9.90 -5.85 -12.97
N VAL A 287 9.60 -4.64 -12.49
CA VAL A 287 10.43 -3.45 -12.71
C VAL A 287 11.81 -3.61 -12.07
N VAL A 288 11.89 -4.10 -10.84
CA VAL A 288 13.16 -4.39 -10.15
C VAL A 288 13.93 -5.48 -10.88
N ALA A 289 13.27 -6.53 -11.40
CA ALA A 289 13.88 -7.56 -12.21
C ALA A 289 14.33 -7.06 -13.60
N GLY A 290 13.90 -5.87 -14.01
CA GLY A 290 14.25 -5.28 -15.31
C GLY A 290 13.49 -5.89 -16.49
N LEU A 291 12.27 -6.37 -16.25
CA LEU A 291 11.35 -6.76 -17.31
C LEU A 291 10.82 -5.53 -18.05
N ASP A 292 10.41 -5.70 -19.29
CA ASP A 292 9.85 -4.61 -20.07
C ASP A 292 8.48 -4.16 -19.57
N GLU A 293 8.04 -2.96 -19.98
CA GLU A 293 6.80 -2.35 -19.50
C GLU A 293 5.55 -3.14 -19.91
N THR A 294 5.59 -3.83 -21.06
CA THR A 294 4.46 -4.63 -21.56
C THR A 294 4.25 -5.86 -20.70
N GLU A 295 5.33 -6.56 -20.37
CA GLU A 295 5.28 -7.73 -19.47
C GLU A 295 4.89 -7.32 -18.05
N ALA A 296 5.46 -6.22 -17.53
CA ALA A 296 5.11 -5.68 -16.22
C ALA A 296 3.62 -5.25 -16.13
N ALA A 297 3.08 -4.65 -17.18
CA ALA A 297 1.66 -4.28 -17.25
C ALA A 297 0.76 -5.53 -17.29
N ARG A 298 1.11 -6.53 -18.07
CA ARG A 298 0.38 -7.80 -18.15
C ARG A 298 0.36 -8.53 -16.81
N ILE A 299 1.50 -8.58 -16.12
CA ILE A 299 1.59 -9.20 -14.79
C ILE A 299 0.81 -8.40 -13.76
N TYR A 300 0.72 -7.08 -13.91
CA TYR A 300 -0.17 -6.26 -13.09
C TYR A 300 -1.65 -6.67 -13.26
N ASP A 301 -2.12 -6.91 -14.49
CA ASP A 301 -3.50 -7.32 -14.74
C ASP A 301 -3.80 -8.69 -14.11
N ILE A 302 -2.90 -9.66 -14.23
CA ILE A 302 -2.96 -10.94 -13.49
C ILE A 302 -3.01 -10.69 -11.97
N GLY A 303 -2.25 -9.73 -11.50
CA GLY A 303 -2.21 -9.31 -10.09
C GLY A 303 -3.53 -8.75 -9.58
N LEU A 304 -4.32 -8.07 -10.41
CA LEU A 304 -5.66 -7.59 -10.03
C LEU A 304 -6.62 -8.76 -9.77
N ASP A 305 -6.63 -9.76 -10.65
CA ASP A 305 -7.43 -10.97 -10.45
C ASP A 305 -6.96 -11.76 -9.22
N LEU A 306 -5.64 -11.87 -9.01
CA LEU A 306 -5.07 -12.52 -7.84
C LEU A 306 -5.49 -11.82 -6.53
N GLY A 307 -5.47 -10.50 -6.52
CA GLY A 307 -5.88 -9.71 -5.36
C GLY A 307 -7.38 -9.81 -5.08
N LEU A 308 -8.20 -9.88 -6.12
CA LEU A 308 -9.64 -10.10 -5.96
C LEU A 308 -9.92 -11.52 -5.43
N ALA A 309 -9.25 -12.53 -5.97
CA ALA A 309 -9.36 -13.91 -5.46
C ALA A 309 -8.89 -14.02 -4.00
N PHE A 310 -7.85 -13.25 -3.62
CA PHE A 310 -7.36 -13.18 -2.24
C PHE A 310 -8.43 -12.60 -1.29
N GLN A 311 -9.09 -11.50 -1.70
CA GLN A 311 -10.16 -10.90 -0.90
C GLN A 311 -11.35 -11.85 -0.75
N ILE A 312 -11.77 -12.50 -1.84
CA ILE A 312 -12.86 -13.49 -1.78
C ILE A 312 -12.49 -14.64 -0.83
N ALA A 313 -11.23 -15.08 -0.82
CA ALA A 313 -10.77 -16.11 0.12
C ALA A 313 -10.83 -15.63 1.58
N ASP A 314 -10.46 -14.38 1.84
CA ASP A 314 -10.59 -13.78 3.18
C ASP A 314 -12.07 -13.69 3.61
N ASP A 315 -13.00 -13.28 2.73
CA ASP A 315 -14.46 -13.27 2.98
C ASP A 315 -15.00 -14.67 3.32
N ILE A 316 -14.53 -15.71 2.63
CA ILE A 316 -14.91 -17.10 2.90
C ILE A 316 -14.39 -17.54 4.28
N ILE A 317 -13.15 -17.22 4.63
CA ILE A 317 -12.56 -17.53 5.93
C ILE A 317 -13.36 -16.87 7.05
N ASP A 318 -13.72 -15.59 6.90
CA ASP A 318 -14.52 -14.85 7.88
C ASP A 318 -15.92 -15.44 8.08
N ALA A 319 -16.53 -15.93 7.02
CA ALA A 319 -17.87 -16.51 7.08
C ALA A 319 -17.89 -17.95 7.61
N THR A 320 -16.77 -18.69 7.54
CA THR A 320 -16.75 -20.16 7.77
C THR A 320 -15.90 -20.60 8.96
N GLN A 321 -14.95 -19.75 9.41
CA GLN A 321 -14.01 -20.13 10.48
C GLN A 321 -14.34 -19.43 11.80
N SER A 322 -13.97 -20.06 12.93
CA SER A 322 -14.04 -19.42 14.24
C SER A 322 -12.92 -18.37 14.40
N ALA A 323 -13.13 -17.40 15.31
CA ALA A 323 -12.16 -16.36 15.60
C ALA A 323 -10.79 -16.91 16.02
N GLU A 324 -10.75 -18.03 16.72
CA GLU A 324 -9.51 -18.72 17.13
C GLU A 324 -8.71 -19.24 15.93
N THR A 325 -9.40 -19.76 14.91
CA THR A 325 -8.75 -20.31 13.71
C THR A 325 -8.35 -19.22 12.74
N ALA A 326 -9.16 -18.15 12.62
CA ALA A 326 -8.92 -17.03 11.72
C ALA A 326 -7.85 -16.04 12.26
N GLY A 327 -7.57 -16.05 13.57
CA GLY A 327 -6.62 -15.12 14.23
C GLY A 327 -7.10 -13.67 14.28
N LYS A 328 -8.40 -13.44 14.00
CA LYS A 328 -9.10 -12.15 14.08
C LYS A 328 -10.55 -12.39 14.51
N PRO A 329 -11.27 -11.40 15.04
CA PRO A 329 -12.71 -11.52 15.26
C PRO A 329 -13.40 -11.93 13.95
N THR A 330 -14.24 -12.97 14.02
CA THR A 330 -15.07 -13.46 12.90
C THR A 330 -16.54 -13.26 13.23
N HIS A 331 -17.43 -13.35 12.22
CA HIS A 331 -18.87 -13.12 12.36
C HIS A 331 -19.28 -11.68 12.73
N ASN A 332 -18.36 -10.72 12.79
CA ASN A 332 -18.71 -9.30 12.95
C ASN A 332 -19.21 -8.67 11.63
N ASP A 333 -19.07 -9.39 10.50
CA ASP A 333 -19.24 -8.86 9.16
C ASP A 333 -20.61 -9.19 8.53
N GLY A 334 -21.61 -9.60 9.30
CA GLY A 334 -22.96 -9.90 8.78
C GLY A 334 -23.63 -8.74 8.03
N ALA A 335 -23.19 -7.50 8.27
CA ALA A 335 -23.66 -6.31 7.56
C ALA A 335 -22.65 -5.77 6.53
N LYS A 336 -21.39 -6.22 6.56
CA LYS A 336 -20.34 -5.71 5.65
C LYS A 336 -20.55 -6.17 4.21
N ASN A 337 -20.08 -5.37 3.28
CA ASN A 337 -20.08 -5.69 1.86
C ASN A 337 -18.99 -6.74 1.56
N SER A 338 -19.40 -8.01 1.44
CA SER A 338 -18.53 -9.15 1.14
C SER A 338 -19.13 -10.04 0.05
N PHE A 339 -18.28 -10.82 -0.63
CA PHE A 339 -18.76 -11.78 -1.63
C PHE A 339 -19.64 -12.87 -1.01
N THR A 340 -19.35 -13.28 0.23
CA THR A 340 -20.17 -14.27 0.94
C THR A 340 -21.56 -13.74 1.32
N ASN A 341 -21.67 -12.45 1.68
CA ASN A 341 -22.96 -11.82 1.96
C ASN A 341 -23.78 -11.58 0.69
N LEU A 342 -23.11 -11.37 -0.46
CA LEU A 342 -23.79 -11.11 -1.73
C LEU A 342 -24.18 -12.39 -2.48
N LEU A 343 -23.29 -13.39 -2.53
CA LEU A 343 -23.43 -14.60 -3.37
C LEU A 343 -23.69 -15.88 -2.57
N GLY A 344 -23.62 -15.81 -1.23
CA GLY A 344 -23.50 -16.98 -0.37
C GLY A 344 -22.10 -17.58 -0.41
N VAL A 345 -21.80 -18.47 0.53
CA VAL A 345 -20.46 -19.12 0.63
C VAL A 345 -20.14 -19.93 -0.64
N GLU A 346 -21.10 -20.70 -1.15
CA GLU A 346 -20.89 -21.51 -2.35
C GLU A 346 -20.62 -20.65 -3.60
N GLY A 347 -21.38 -19.55 -3.78
CA GLY A 347 -21.17 -18.61 -4.88
C GLY A 347 -19.82 -17.89 -4.79
N ALA A 348 -19.39 -17.52 -3.58
CA ALA A 348 -18.06 -16.94 -3.34
C ALA A 348 -16.93 -17.94 -3.66
N VAL A 349 -17.06 -19.21 -3.26
CA VAL A 349 -16.11 -20.27 -3.59
C VAL A 349 -16.03 -20.48 -5.11
N GLN A 350 -17.17 -20.51 -5.81
CA GLN A 350 -17.19 -20.61 -7.26
C GLN A 350 -16.48 -19.42 -7.92
N ALA A 351 -16.82 -18.18 -7.54
CA ALA A 351 -16.21 -16.97 -8.08
C ALA A 351 -14.67 -16.95 -7.87
N LYS A 352 -14.21 -17.34 -6.67
CA LYS A 352 -12.78 -17.49 -6.39
C LYS A 352 -12.12 -18.52 -7.32
N ASN A 353 -12.73 -19.70 -7.48
CA ASN A 353 -12.15 -20.77 -8.30
C ASN A 353 -12.12 -20.39 -9.81
N GLU A 354 -13.11 -19.66 -10.31
CA GLU A 354 -13.12 -19.13 -11.68
C GLU A 354 -11.97 -18.14 -11.91
N LEU A 355 -11.72 -17.22 -10.94
CA LEU A 355 -10.57 -16.31 -10.98
C LEU A 355 -9.24 -17.07 -10.97
N ILE A 356 -9.08 -18.07 -10.10
CA ILE A 356 -7.88 -18.89 -10.05
C ILE A 356 -7.64 -19.59 -11.39
N ALA A 357 -8.67 -20.18 -11.98
CA ALA A 357 -8.58 -20.84 -13.29
C ALA A 357 -8.23 -19.85 -14.42
N LYS A 358 -8.74 -18.61 -14.35
CA LYS A 358 -8.35 -17.54 -15.28
C LYS A 358 -6.87 -17.19 -15.13
N ILE A 359 -6.40 -16.92 -13.89
CA ILE A 359 -5.01 -16.62 -13.58
C ILE A 359 -4.08 -17.72 -14.09
N GLU A 360 -4.38 -18.99 -13.82
CA GLU A 360 -3.54 -20.12 -14.25
C GLU A 360 -3.41 -20.20 -15.78
N ARG A 361 -4.47 -19.92 -16.52
CA ARG A 361 -4.42 -19.84 -18.00
C ARG A 361 -3.52 -18.70 -18.47
N GLU A 362 -3.66 -17.52 -17.90
CA GLU A 362 -2.88 -16.32 -18.27
C GLU A 362 -1.39 -16.47 -17.91
N LEU A 363 -1.09 -17.12 -16.79
CA LEU A 363 0.27 -17.47 -16.39
C LEU A 363 0.95 -18.46 -17.36
N GLY A 364 0.19 -19.17 -18.21
CA GLY A 364 0.75 -20.10 -19.22
C GLY A 364 1.75 -19.45 -20.18
N SER A 365 1.65 -18.14 -20.40
CA SER A 365 2.47 -17.38 -21.33
C SER A 365 3.43 -16.37 -20.65
N VAL A 366 3.60 -16.44 -19.32
CA VAL A 366 4.54 -15.62 -18.54
C VAL A 366 5.82 -16.39 -18.26
N HIS A 367 6.86 -15.68 -17.84
CA HIS A 367 8.12 -16.28 -17.41
C HIS A 367 7.89 -17.42 -16.41
N THR A 368 8.53 -18.58 -16.65
CA THR A 368 8.27 -19.83 -15.88
C THR A 368 8.48 -19.66 -14.36
N GLY A 369 9.49 -18.89 -13.95
CA GLY A 369 9.76 -18.59 -12.55
C GLY A 369 8.66 -17.76 -11.92
N ILE A 370 8.13 -16.74 -12.61
CA ILE A 370 7.00 -15.91 -12.11
C ILE A 370 5.76 -16.78 -11.97
N ARG A 371 5.46 -17.60 -12.97
CA ARG A 371 4.35 -18.57 -12.90
C ARG A 371 4.46 -19.45 -11.66
N ALA A 372 5.64 -20.02 -11.39
CA ALA A 372 5.85 -20.89 -10.23
C ALA A 372 5.63 -20.16 -8.89
N ILE A 373 6.10 -18.91 -8.77
CA ILE A 373 5.89 -18.09 -7.57
C ILE A 373 4.39 -17.84 -7.35
N VAL A 374 3.69 -17.35 -8.37
CA VAL A 374 2.26 -17.03 -8.24
C VAL A 374 1.44 -18.29 -7.97
N THR A 375 1.70 -19.39 -8.69
CA THR A 375 1.00 -20.68 -8.45
C THR A 375 1.28 -21.23 -7.05
N GLY A 376 2.51 -21.12 -6.55
CA GLY A 376 2.85 -21.52 -5.18
C GLY A 376 2.11 -20.72 -4.13
N LEU A 377 2.01 -19.39 -4.30
CA LEU A 377 1.26 -18.52 -3.40
C LEU A 377 -0.26 -18.78 -3.46
N ILE A 378 -0.81 -19.07 -4.64
CA ILE A 378 -2.20 -19.52 -4.78
C ILE A 378 -2.41 -20.82 -4.00
N GLY A 379 -1.55 -21.82 -4.17
CA GLY A 379 -1.65 -23.10 -3.45
C GLY A 379 -1.57 -22.95 -1.94
N LYS A 380 -0.76 -22.01 -1.45
CA LYS A 380 -0.54 -21.79 0.00
C LYS A 380 -1.66 -20.97 0.67
N HIS A 381 -2.28 -20.04 -0.06
CA HIS A 381 -3.14 -19.03 0.55
C HIS A 381 -4.58 -18.98 0.02
N LEU A 382 -4.88 -19.59 -1.13
CA LEU A 382 -6.19 -19.50 -1.78
C LEU A 382 -6.87 -20.87 -1.99
N ARG A 383 -6.18 -21.96 -1.73
CA ARG A 383 -6.66 -23.36 -1.74
C ARG A 383 -6.53 -23.98 -0.36
#